data_a4333ae32fff16b8467f8a83a736ef7f
#
_entry.id   a4333ae32fff16b8467f8a83a736ef7f
#
_cell.length_a   1.000
_cell.length_b   1.000
_cell.length_c   1.000
_cell.angle_alpha   90.00
_cell.angle_beta   90.00
_cell.angle_gamma   90.00
#
_symmetry.space_group_name_H-M   'P 1'
#
loop_
_entity.id
_entity.type
_entity.pdbx_description
1 polymer ?
#
loop_
_entity_poly.entity_id
_entity_poly.type
_entity_poly.pdbx_seq_one_letter_code
_entity_poly.pdbx_strand_id
1 'polypeptide(L)'
;GKTTARGGEQLTFTANPPAGQTVTGWTVNGEAVQGSGNTLTWTVENGCLTKPNVTAYHVEAQFSAGEYEVTYSQPANGTLRASVADGTQVNGGTKVAFTAEPDKGYEIDEWTVNGHSVVNSGSTYTLNVTENSTVAVTFKAMVPVSAVRNGRNGSIAITANGKTITDGYVSSGSDVTFTVTPENTDDMVQAWQVNGSTVAEMTDTADVPLSYTVQNVTTKTEVSATLIERPTYTITVTSEGSGTASAEPASVKRGGSTTITAVPSSNSYYLKEWSVNGGAAQAASGNTLALTEIRRNTTVKAVFDGAINYDVTLDVQGADTGTTVAAAANGKVGGQAVLGRQI
;
A
#
# COMPACT_ATOMS: atom_id res chain seq x y z
N GLY A 1 -12.13 54.92 -11.77
CA GLY A 1 -11.06 55.91 -11.88
C GLY A 1 -11.68 57.32 -11.94
N LYS A 2 -10.96 58.32 -11.48
CA LYS A 2 -11.37 59.70 -11.58
C LYS A 2 -10.71 60.30 -12.82
N THR A 3 -11.52 60.77 -13.77
CA THR A 3 -11.08 61.45 -14.97
C THR A 3 -11.56 62.88 -14.90
N THR A 4 -10.75 63.84 -15.31
CA THR A 4 -11.15 65.25 -15.48
C THR A 4 -11.35 65.54 -16.94
N ALA A 5 -12.42 66.17 -17.29
CA ALA A 5 -12.76 66.58 -18.65
C ALA A 5 -13.32 68.01 -18.69
N ARG A 6 -13.20 68.65 -19.84
CA ARG A 6 -13.75 70.01 -20.09
C ARG A 6 -15.17 69.89 -20.64
N GLY A 7 -15.96 70.91 -20.41
CA GLY A 7 -17.26 70.98 -21.06
C GLY A 7 -17.12 70.93 -22.61
N GLY A 8 -17.98 70.14 -23.26
CA GLY A 8 -17.97 69.83 -24.66
C GLY A 8 -17.01 68.69 -25.07
N GLU A 9 -16.22 68.15 -24.11
CA GLU A 9 -15.35 67.01 -24.40
C GLU A 9 -16.15 65.70 -24.39
N GLN A 10 -15.84 64.82 -25.33
CA GLN A 10 -16.47 63.52 -25.45
C GLN A 10 -15.66 62.46 -24.72
N LEU A 11 -16.29 61.72 -23.80
CA LEU A 11 -15.67 60.65 -23.07
C LEU A 11 -16.31 59.31 -23.48
N THR A 12 -15.48 58.26 -23.54
CA THR A 12 -15.95 56.89 -23.75
C THR A 12 -15.68 56.07 -22.47
N PHE A 13 -16.76 55.49 -21.92
CA PHE A 13 -16.73 54.59 -20.79
C PHE A 13 -16.94 53.17 -21.28
N THR A 14 -16.14 52.21 -20.78
CA THR A 14 -16.30 50.79 -21.08
C THR A 14 -16.58 50.06 -19.80
N ALA A 15 -17.68 49.32 -19.75
CA ALA A 15 -18.00 48.41 -18.66
C ALA A 15 -17.53 47.00 -19.02
N ASN A 16 -16.93 46.31 -18.04
CA ASN A 16 -16.53 44.92 -18.16
C ASN A 16 -17.45 44.10 -17.24
N PRO A 17 -18.58 43.58 -17.72
CA PRO A 17 -19.50 42.81 -16.90
C PRO A 17 -18.81 41.51 -16.42
N PRO A 18 -19.11 41.05 -15.19
CA PRO A 18 -18.74 39.70 -14.77
C PRO A 18 -19.29 38.64 -15.73
N ALA A 19 -18.68 37.45 -15.71
CA ALA A 19 -19.14 36.33 -16.52
C ALA A 19 -20.62 36.04 -16.30
N GLY A 20 -21.38 35.90 -17.38
CA GLY A 20 -22.82 35.68 -17.37
C GLY A 20 -23.68 36.91 -17.12
N GLN A 21 -23.12 38.13 -17.09
CA GLN A 21 -23.87 39.38 -17.01
C GLN A 21 -23.73 40.19 -18.28
N THR A 22 -24.75 41.02 -18.56
CA THR A 22 -24.78 41.95 -19.67
C THR A 22 -25.04 43.35 -19.16
N VAL A 23 -24.54 44.38 -19.86
CA VAL A 23 -24.90 45.78 -19.58
C VAL A 23 -26.31 46.04 -20.12
N THR A 24 -27.21 46.42 -19.22
CA THR A 24 -28.62 46.73 -19.56
C THR A 24 -28.89 48.20 -19.73
N GLY A 25 -28.02 49.04 -19.21
CA GLY A 25 -28.21 50.47 -19.30
C GLY A 25 -27.03 51.26 -18.72
N TRP A 26 -27.10 52.55 -18.96
CA TRP A 26 -26.17 53.53 -18.42
C TRP A 26 -26.94 54.68 -17.80
N THR A 27 -26.41 55.20 -16.70
CA THR A 27 -26.93 56.44 -16.13
C THR A 27 -25.84 57.47 -15.93
N VAL A 28 -26.20 58.74 -16.01
CA VAL A 28 -25.34 59.86 -15.65
C VAL A 28 -26.07 60.69 -14.60
N ASN A 29 -25.52 60.82 -13.41
CA ASN A 29 -26.15 61.44 -12.25
C ASN A 29 -27.57 60.88 -11.93
N GLY A 30 -27.78 59.57 -12.18
CA GLY A 30 -29.05 58.87 -11.98
C GLY A 30 -30.04 58.98 -13.13
N GLU A 31 -29.77 59.79 -14.15
CA GLU A 31 -30.60 59.87 -15.37
C GLU A 31 -30.14 58.87 -16.43
N ALA A 32 -31.08 58.11 -17.02
CA ALA A 32 -30.78 57.12 -18.06
C ALA A 32 -30.23 57.79 -19.32
N VAL A 33 -29.12 57.24 -19.85
CA VAL A 33 -28.48 57.70 -21.09
C VAL A 33 -28.31 56.54 -22.07
N GLN A 34 -28.31 56.87 -23.38
CA GLN A 34 -28.13 55.86 -24.42
C GLN A 34 -26.66 55.44 -24.52
N GLY A 35 -26.36 54.16 -24.22
CA GLY A 35 -25.11 53.50 -24.48
C GLY A 35 -25.25 52.43 -25.56
N SER A 36 -24.13 51.94 -26.09
CA SER A 36 -24.08 50.85 -27.05
C SER A 36 -23.42 49.63 -26.39
N GLY A 37 -24.27 48.72 -25.88
CA GLY A 37 -23.77 47.53 -25.19
C GLY A 37 -22.85 47.90 -24.03
N ASN A 38 -21.61 47.37 -24.02
CA ASN A 38 -20.63 47.62 -22.98
C ASN A 38 -19.98 49.00 -23.00
N THR A 39 -20.36 49.88 -23.91
CA THR A 39 -19.75 51.22 -24.05
C THR A 39 -20.79 52.34 -23.95
N LEU A 40 -20.43 53.41 -23.29
CA LEU A 40 -21.13 54.69 -23.28
C LEU A 40 -20.18 55.75 -23.83
N THR A 41 -20.55 56.38 -24.93
CA THR A 41 -19.92 57.61 -25.42
C THR A 41 -20.76 58.78 -25.00
N TRP A 42 -20.25 59.63 -24.15
CA TRP A 42 -21.01 60.75 -23.55
C TRP A 42 -20.22 62.06 -23.66
N THR A 43 -20.91 63.10 -24.04
CA THR A 43 -20.35 64.45 -24.13
C THR A 43 -20.60 65.23 -22.84
N VAL A 44 -19.52 65.66 -22.21
CA VAL A 44 -19.61 66.47 -20.99
C VAL A 44 -20.36 67.74 -21.25
N GLU A 45 -21.47 67.96 -20.54
CA GLU A 45 -22.25 69.19 -20.64
C GLU A 45 -21.44 70.43 -20.27
N ASN A 46 -21.69 71.53 -20.93
CA ASN A 46 -21.05 72.82 -20.63
C ASN A 46 -21.66 73.43 -19.33
N GLY A 47 -21.22 72.88 -18.16
CA GLY A 47 -21.83 73.12 -16.86
C GLY A 47 -21.85 74.59 -16.42
N CYS A 48 -20.98 75.41 -16.96
CA CYS A 48 -20.95 76.81 -16.61
C CYS A 48 -22.15 77.63 -17.22
N LEU A 49 -22.80 77.07 -18.22
CA LEU A 49 -23.94 77.74 -18.89
C LEU A 49 -25.32 77.12 -18.58
N THR A 50 -25.39 75.82 -18.31
CA THR A 50 -26.65 75.07 -18.15
C THR A 50 -26.85 74.51 -16.72
N LYS A 51 -25.87 74.17 -15.99
CA LYS A 51 -25.93 73.64 -14.63
C LYS A 51 -24.73 74.13 -13.76
N PRO A 52 -24.78 75.38 -13.29
CA PRO A 52 -23.66 76.08 -12.65
C PRO A 52 -23.16 75.40 -11.35
N ASN A 53 -23.93 74.51 -10.75
CA ASN A 53 -23.58 73.83 -9.50
C ASN A 53 -23.08 72.39 -9.66
N VAL A 54 -22.93 71.85 -10.91
CA VAL A 54 -22.42 70.50 -11.15
C VAL A 54 -20.92 70.56 -11.22
N THR A 55 -20.27 70.04 -10.21
CA THR A 55 -18.78 69.94 -10.11
C THR A 55 -18.27 68.57 -10.44
N ALA A 56 -19.11 67.56 -10.54
CA ALA A 56 -18.77 66.20 -10.88
C ALA A 56 -19.96 65.47 -11.53
N TYR A 57 -19.69 64.60 -12.46
CA TYR A 57 -20.65 63.66 -13.03
C TYR A 57 -20.37 62.24 -12.52
N HIS A 58 -21.43 61.54 -12.08
CA HIS A 58 -21.38 60.14 -11.68
C HIS A 58 -21.95 59.30 -12.81
N VAL A 59 -21.15 58.45 -13.40
CA VAL A 59 -21.49 57.54 -14.51
C VAL A 59 -21.58 56.14 -13.97
N GLU A 60 -22.72 55.47 -14.17
CA GLU A 60 -22.97 54.09 -13.76
C GLU A 60 -23.38 53.22 -14.94
N ALA A 61 -22.81 52.01 -14.99
CA ALA A 61 -23.31 50.95 -15.86
C ALA A 61 -24.22 50.02 -15.04
N GLN A 62 -25.40 49.75 -15.60
CA GLN A 62 -26.37 48.83 -15.01
C GLN A 62 -26.19 47.45 -15.64
N PHE A 63 -26.25 46.40 -14.83
CA PHE A 63 -26.06 45.04 -15.28
C PHE A 63 -27.28 44.19 -14.98
N SER A 64 -27.65 43.27 -15.90
CA SER A 64 -28.52 42.13 -15.59
C SER A 64 -27.81 40.83 -15.93
N ALA A 65 -28.17 39.77 -15.26
CA ALA A 65 -27.78 38.44 -15.67
C ALA A 65 -28.51 38.05 -16.95
N GLY A 66 -27.82 37.51 -17.96
CA GLY A 66 -28.45 36.72 -19.02
C GLY A 66 -29.09 35.48 -18.44
N GLU A 67 -30.14 34.97 -19.06
CA GLU A 67 -30.71 33.66 -18.72
C GLU A 67 -30.11 32.59 -19.64
N TYR A 68 -29.72 31.48 -19.06
CA TYR A 68 -29.09 30.38 -19.76
C TYR A 68 -29.75 29.06 -19.40
N GLU A 69 -29.92 28.20 -20.41
CA GLU A 69 -30.51 26.89 -20.25
C GLU A 69 -29.46 25.90 -19.74
N VAL A 70 -29.83 25.11 -18.72
CA VAL A 70 -29.03 24.02 -18.19
C VAL A 70 -29.72 22.70 -18.51
N THR A 71 -29.07 21.88 -19.33
CA THR A 71 -29.58 20.58 -19.75
C THR A 71 -28.68 19.44 -19.25
N TYR A 72 -29.26 18.28 -19.02
CA TYR A 72 -28.58 17.06 -18.72
C TYR A 72 -29.45 15.83 -19.00
N SER A 73 -28.86 14.68 -19.24
CA SER A 73 -29.58 13.42 -19.44
C SER A 73 -29.13 12.33 -18.48
N GLN A 74 -30.02 11.36 -18.24
CA GLN A 74 -29.65 10.22 -17.40
C GLN A 74 -28.61 9.35 -18.14
N PRO A 75 -27.46 9.08 -17.51
CA PRO A 75 -26.44 8.21 -18.08
C PRO A 75 -26.84 6.74 -17.97
N ALA A 76 -26.19 5.86 -18.74
CA ALA A 76 -26.21 4.43 -18.52
C ALA A 76 -25.33 4.06 -17.32
N ASN A 77 -25.69 2.99 -16.59
CA ASN A 77 -24.92 2.40 -15.49
C ASN A 77 -24.76 3.32 -14.24
N GLY A 78 -25.77 4.15 -13.99
CA GLY A 78 -25.85 5.01 -12.84
C GLY A 78 -26.89 6.11 -13.00
N THR A 79 -26.92 7.04 -12.07
CA THR A 79 -27.88 8.17 -12.09
C THR A 79 -27.15 9.50 -12.01
N LEU A 80 -27.73 10.52 -12.62
CA LEU A 80 -27.32 11.92 -12.52
C LEU A 80 -28.47 12.75 -11.99
N ARG A 81 -28.23 13.50 -10.92
CA ARG A 81 -29.17 14.45 -10.31
C ARG A 81 -28.57 15.84 -10.34
N ALA A 82 -29.42 16.86 -10.50
CA ALA A 82 -29.01 18.25 -10.42
C ALA A 82 -29.89 19.03 -9.43
N SER A 83 -29.39 20.17 -8.95
CA SER A 83 -30.11 21.08 -8.07
C SER A 83 -31.25 21.84 -8.78
N VAL A 84 -31.31 21.72 -10.11
CA VAL A 84 -32.39 22.26 -10.96
C VAL A 84 -32.91 21.16 -11.88
N ALA A 85 -34.14 21.28 -12.39
CA ALA A 85 -34.67 20.35 -13.37
C ALA A 85 -33.95 20.50 -14.73
N ASP A 86 -33.95 19.42 -15.54
CA ASP A 86 -33.42 19.45 -16.90
C ASP A 86 -34.18 20.52 -17.73
N GLY A 87 -33.46 21.29 -18.56
CA GLY A 87 -34.02 22.38 -19.37
C GLY A 87 -34.37 23.63 -18.59
N THR A 88 -33.94 23.77 -17.32
CA THR A 88 -34.24 24.98 -16.55
C THR A 88 -33.42 26.18 -17.03
N GLN A 89 -34.08 27.33 -17.21
CA GLN A 89 -33.43 28.64 -17.42
C GLN A 89 -32.97 29.19 -16.07
N VAL A 90 -31.71 29.58 -15.96
CA VAL A 90 -31.12 30.19 -14.76
C VAL A 90 -30.35 31.44 -15.10
N ASN A 91 -30.26 32.38 -14.16
CA ASN A 91 -29.49 33.59 -14.35
C ASN A 91 -27.96 33.26 -14.46
N GLY A 92 -27.25 34.02 -15.30
CA GLY A 92 -25.81 33.96 -15.39
C GLY A 92 -25.16 34.18 -14.03
N GLY A 93 -24.12 33.39 -13.72
CA GLY A 93 -23.45 33.32 -12.41
C GLY A 93 -24.11 32.38 -11.39
N THR A 94 -25.28 31.78 -11.74
CA THR A 94 -25.92 30.76 -10.88
C THR A 94 -25.01 29.52 -10.80
N LYS A 95 -24.86 28.98 -9.58
CA LYS A 95 -24.14 27.71 -9.34
C LYS A 95 -25.14 26.56 -9.32
N VAL A 96 -25.02 25.64 -10.25
CA VAL A 96 -25.82 24.42 -10.34
C VAL A 96 -24.98 23.23 -9.90
N ALA A 97 -25.45 22.54 -8.87
CA ALA A 97 -24.77 21.33 -8.35
C ALA A 97 -25.33 20.07 -9.02
N PHE A 98 -24.45 19.19 -9.43
CA PHE A 98 -24.73 17.87 -9.99
C PHE A 98 -24.20 16.81 -9.06
N THR A 99 -24.93 15.68 -8.93
CA THR A 99 -24.51 14.49 -8.16
C THR A 99 -24.66 13.26 -9.04
N ALA A 100 -23.59 12.51 -9.20
CA ALA A 100 -23.55 11.26 -9.95
C ALA A 100 -23.45 10.08 -8.95
N GLU A 101 -24.30 9.07 -9.15
CA GLU A 101 -24.33 7.84 -8.37
C GLU A 101 -24.15 6.66 -9.32
N PRO A 102 -22.92 6.05 -9.37
CA PRO A 102 -22.69 4.86 -10.18
C PRO A 102 -23.51 3.67 -9.69
N ASP A 103 -23.96 2.81 -10.62
CA ASP A 103 -24.51 1.51 -10.27
C ASP A 103 -23.42 0.59 -9.69
N LYS A 104 -23.85 -0.46 -8.98
CA LYS A 104 -22.91 -1.45 -8.41
C LYS A 104 -22.00 -2.04 -9.48
N GLY A 105 -20.68 -1.99 -9.26
CA GLY A 105 -19.68 -2.48 -10.21
C GLY A 105 -19.28 -1.47 -11.27
N TYR A 106 -19.66 -0.22 -11.10
CA TYR A 106 -19.26 0.90 -11.96
C TYR A 106 -18.59 2.01 -11.13
N GLU A 107 -17.80 2.83 -11.79
CA GLU A 107 -17.20 4.05 -11.25
C GLU A 107 -17.36 5.19 -12.25
N ILE A 108 -17.23 6.43 -11.79
CA ILE A 108 -17.26 7.60 -12.68
C ILE A 108 -16.05 7.51 -13.62
N ASP A 109 -16.33 7.63 -14.91
CA ASP A 109 -15.30 7.69 -15.95
C ASP A 109 -14.94 9.13 -16.25
N GLU A 110 -15.94 9.93 -16.67
CA GLU A 110 -15.71 11.29 -17.11
C GLU A 110 -16.93 12.19 -16.85
N TRP A 111 -16.65 13.45 -16.49
CA TRP A 111 -17.62 14.54 -16.53
C TRP A 111 -17.35 15.40 -17.75
N THR A 112 -18.41 15.83 -18.45
CA THR A 112 -18.32 16.76 -19.57
C THR A 112 -19.28 17.94 -19.42
N VAL A 113 -18.85 19.10 -19.93
CA VAL A 113 -19.69 20.29 -20.11
C VAL A 113 -19.59 20.71 -21.56
N ASN A 114 -20.72 20.83 -22.24
CA ASN A 114 -20.83 21.14 -23.68
C ASN A 114 -19.94 20.21 -24.54
N GLY A 115 -19.84 18.91 -24.12
CA GLY A 115 -19.00 17.90 -24.78
C GLY A 115 -17.52 18.00 -24.52
N HIS A 116 -17.05 18.93 -23.68
CA HIS A 116 -15.67 19.04 -23.26
C HIS A 116 -15.44 18.42 -21.88
N SER A 117 -14.39 17.61 -21.77
CA SER A 117 -13.99 16.99 -20.50
C SER A 117 -13.66 18.04 -19.44
N VAL A 118 -14.12 17.82 -18.21
CA VAL A 118 -13.77 18.64 -17.06
C VAL A 118 -13.00 17.81 -16.03
N VAL A 119 -11.98 18.43 -15.42
CA VAL A 119 -11.15 17.74 -14.40
C VAL A 119 -11.97 17.62 -13.13
N ASN A 120 -12.67 16.48 -12.99
CA ASN A 120 -13.38 16.11 -11.77
C ASN A 120 -13.49 14.60 -11.66
N SER A 121 -12.93 14.02 -10.61
CA SER A 121 -13.04 12.59 -10.29
C SER A 121 -14.03 12.28 -9.16
N GLY A 122 -14.69 13.30 -8.62
CA GLY A 122 -15.66 13.16 -7.52
C GLY A 122 -17.08 12.88 -8.00
N SER A 123 -17.91 12.42 -7.06
CA SER A 123 -19.33 12.18 -7.30
C SER A 123 -20.18 13.46 -7.44
N THR A 124 -19.61 14.62 -7.19
CA THR A 124 -20.30 15.91 -7.30
C THR A 124 -19.54 16.86 -8.20
N TYR A 125 -20.28 17.61 -9.02
CA TYR A 125 -19.75 18.67 -9.87
C TYR A 125 -20.58 19.93 -9.71
N THR A 126 -19.97 21.12 -9.63
CA THR A 126 -20.67 22.40 -9.55
C THR A 126 -20.34 23.24 -10.77
N LEU A 127 -21.32 23.48 -11.60
CA LEU A 127 -21.24 24.36 -12.75
C LEU A 127 -21.53 25.81 -12.32
N ASN A 128 -20.66 26.75 -12.70
CA ASN A 128 -20.98 28.18 -12.68
C ASN A 128 -21.53 28.57 -14.08
N VAL A 129 -22.80 28.81 -14.18
CA VAL A 129 -23.50 29.01 -15.48
C VAL A 129 -23.16 30.39 -16.07
N THR A 130 -22.55 30.39 -17.25
CA THR A 130 -22.17 31.61 -17.99
C THR A 130 -22.65 31.60 -19.44
N GLU A 131 -23.21 30.45 -19.88
CA GLU A 131 -23.76 30.20 -21.21
C GLU A 131 -24.73 29.01 -21.12
N ASN A 132 -25.48 28.73 -22.21
CA ASN A 132 -26.25 27.50 -22.31
C ASN A 132 -25.33 26.30 -22.14
N SER A 133 -25.67 25.41 -21.21
CA SER A 133 -24.75 24.36 -20.79
C SER A 133 -25.44 23.00 -20.75
N THR A 134 -24.79 22.01 -21.35
CA THR A 134 -25.19 20.60 -21.27
C THR A 134 -24.14 19.88 -20.43
N VAL A 135 -24.55 19.30 -19.29
CA VAL A 135 -23.68 18.53 -18.39
C VAL A 135 -23.97 17.06 -18.57
N ALA A 136 -22.92 16.26 -18.72
CA ALA A 136 -23.04 14.82 -18.76
C ALA A 136 -21.95 14.14 -17.91
N VAL A 137 -22.22 12.92 -17.49
CA VAL A 137 -21.30 12.05 -16.80
C VAL A 137 -21.36 10.66 -17.45
N THR A 138 -20.23 10.01 -17.58
CA THR A 138 -20.13 8.62 -18.02
C THR A 138 -19.57 7.73 -16.91
N PHE A 139 -19.95 6.44 -16.94
CA PHE A 139 -19.49 5.45 -15.99
C PHE A 139 -18.79 4.32 -16.73
N LYS A 140 -17.70 3.80 -16.15
CA LYS A 140 -16.99 2.62 -16.65
C LYS A 140 -17.10 1.46 -15.68
N ALA A 141 -17.05 0.24 -16.23
CA ALA A 141 -17.13 -0.97 -15.44
C ALA A 141 -15.88 -1.17 -14.59
N MET A 142 -16.07 -1.56 -13.34
CA MET A 142 -15.03 -2.03 -12.44
C MET A 142 -14.80 -3.54 -12.64
N VAL A 143 -13.68 -4.04 -12.15
CA VAL A 143 -13.28 -5.45 -12.25
C VAL A 143 -13.73 -6.21 -11.01
N PRO A 144 -14.46 -7.33 -11.15
CA PRO A 144 -14.84 -8.16 -10.01
C PRO A 144 -13.63 -8.88 -9.41
N VAL A 145 -13.51 -8.84 -8.08
CA VAL A 145 -12.52 -9.58 -7.31
C VAL A 145 -13.21 -10.34 -6.18
N SER A 146 -12.72 -11.54 -5.90
CA SER A 146 -13.24 -12.37 -4.82
C SER A 146 -12.13 -13.17 -4.15
N ALA A 147 -12.37 -13.57 -2.90
CA ALA A 147 -11.44 -14.39 -2.14
C ALA A 147 -12.14 -15.61 -1.55
N VAL A 148 -11.47 -16.74 -1.59
CA VAL A 148 -11.94 -18.01 -1.00
C VAL A 148 -10.87 -18.53 -0.04
N ARG A 149 -11.28 -18.84 1.17
CA ARG A 149 -10.44 -19.52 2.15
C ARG A 149 -10.77 -21.02 2.17
N ASN A 150 -9.75 -21.83 2.01
CA ASN A 150 -9.83 -23.29 2.09
C ASN A 150 -9.14 -23.79 3.38
N GLY A 151 -9.55 -24.96 3.86
CA GLY A 151 -8.95 -25.62 5.02
C GLY A 151 -9.34 -24.99 6.35
N ARG A 152 -8.37 -24.61 7.19
CA ARG A 152 -8.54 -24.13 8.57
C ARG A 152 -9.23 -22.77 8.62
N ASN A 153 -9.79 -22.41 9.80
CA ASN A 153 -10.53 -21.18 10.00
C ASN A 153 -9.67 -19.91 9.93
N GLY A 154 -10.31 -18.82 9.53
CA GLY A 154 -9.68 -17.51 9.37
C GLY A 154 -10.49 -16.63 8.44
N SER A 155 -9.99 -15.43 8.16
CA SER A 155 -10.60 -14.48 7.22
C SER A 155 -9.60 -14.08 6.15
N ILE A 156 -10.12 -13.58 5.00
CA ILE A 156 -9.30 -12.94 3.97
C ILE A 156 -9.84 -11.53 3.79
N ALA A 157 -8.99 -10.53 3.97
CA ALA A 157 -9.26 -9.15 3.62
C ALA A 157 -8.73 -8.86 2.20
N ILE A 158 -9.49 -8.09 1.43
CA ILE A 158 -9.12 -7.61 0.10
C ILE A 158 -8.86 -6.11 0.20
N THR A 159 -7.71 -5.65 -0.27
CA THR A 159 -7.37 -4.23 -0.30
C THR A 159 -6.84 -3.81 -1.66
N ALA A 160 -7.20 -2.61 -2.10
CA ALA A 160 -6.65 -1.98 -3.31
C ALA A 160 -6.49 -0.49 -3.05
N ASN A 161 -5.38 0.11 -3.51
CA ASN A 161 -5.09 1.55 -3.32
C ASN A 161 -5.21 2.01 -1.86
N GLY A 162 -4.82 1.16 -0.90
CA GLY A 162 -4.90 1.43 0.54
C GLY A 162 -6.31 1.39 1.15
N LYS A 163 -7.32 0.96 0.39
CA LYS A 163 -8.71 0.84 0.86
C LYS A 163 -9.14 -0.62 0.93
N THR A 164 -9.94 -0.97 1.94
CA THR A 164 -10.58 -2.29 2.02
C THR A 164 -11.72 -2.38 1.01
N ILE A 165 -11.74 -3.45 0.24
CA ILE A 165 -12.77 -3.75 -0.75
C ILE A 165 -13.83 -4.64 -0.10
N THR A 166 -15.05 -4.14 0.00
CA THR A 166 -16.19 -4.82 0.63
C THR A 166 -17.30 -5.18 -0.36
N ASP A 167 -17.34 -4.50 -1.50
CA ASP A 167 -18.34 -4.69 -2.54
C ASP A 167 -17.93 -5.71 -3.62
N GLY A 168 -16.65 -6.12 -3.62
CA GLY A 168 -16.07 -7.10 -4.54
C GLY A 168 -15.66 -6.53 -5.89
N TYR A 169 -15.41 -5.22 -6.00
CA TYR A 169 -15.01 -4.57 -7.25
C TYR A 169 -13.82 -3.65 -7.07
N VAL A 170 -12.97 -3.58 -8.07
CA VAL A 170 -11.81 -2.69 -8.13
C VAL A 170 -11.74 -1.97 -9.47
N SER A 171 -11.14 -0.79 -9.52
CA SER A 171 -10.83 -0.13 -10.79
C SER A 171 -9.89 -0.99 -11.63
N SER A 172 -10.12 -1.06 -12.93
CA SER A 172 -9.26 -1.81 -13.85
C SER A 172 -7.81 -1.31 -13.79
N GLY A 173 -6.88 -2.24 -13.76
CA GLY A 173 -5.44 -1.95 -13.62
C GLY A 173 -4.96 -1.78 -12.18
N SER A 174 -5.82 -1.96 -11.18
CA SER A 174 -5.42 -1.88 -9.77
C SER A 174 -4.56 -3.07 -9.35
N ASP A 175 -3.60 -2.82 -8.46
CA ASP A 175 -2.95 -3.86 -7.67
C ASP A 175 -3.84 -4.21 -6.47
N VAL A 176 -4.13 -5.51 -6.33
CA VAL A 176 -5.05 -6.00 -5.30
C VAL A 176 -4.31 -6.94 -4.36
N THR A 177 -4.30 -6.60 -3.08
CA THR A 177 -3.67 -7.42 -2.03
C THR A 177 -4.72 -8.18 -1.24
N PHE A 178 -4.50 -9.48 -1.12
CA PHE A 178 -5.28 -10.41 -0.32
C PHE A 178 -4.48 -10.76 0.92
N THR A 179 -5.05 -10.54 2.10
CA THR A 179 -4.38 -10.80 3.39
C THR A 179 -5.21 -11.76 4.21
N VAL A 180 -4.61 -12.91 4.54
CA VAL A 180 -5.21 -13.92 5.42
C VAL A 180 -4.92 -13.57 6.87
N THR A 181 -5.93 -13.69 7.70
CA THR A 181 -5.81 -13.70 9.16
C THR A 181 -6.32 -15.04 9.67
N PRO A 182 -5.43 -15.99 10.04
CA PRO A 182 -5.82 -17.24 10.65
C PRO A 182 -6.52 -17.00 12.01
N GLU A 183 -7.51 -17.82 12.35
CA GLU A 183 -8.15 -17.79 13.68
C GLU A 183 -7.19 -18.33 14.75
N ASN A 184 -6.40 -19.34 14.41
CA ASN A 184 -5.36 -19.89 15.29
C ASN A 184 -3.98 -19.41 14.81
N THR A 185 -3.18 -18.87 15.73
CA THR A 185 -1.82 -18.39 15.47
C THR A 185 -0.85 -19.51 15.03
N ASP A 186 -1.18 -20.76 15.30
CA ASP A 186 -0.44 -21.93 14.85
C ASP A 186 -0.76 -22.35 13.40
N ASP A 187 -1.80 -21.78 12.80
CA ASP A 187 -2.14 -22.05 11.41
C ASP A 187 -1.26 -21.20 10.46
N MET A 188 -1.03 -21.72 9.28
CA MET A 188 -0.22 -21.07 8.25
C MET A 188 -0.83 -21.26 6.86
N VAL A 189 -0.41 -20.44 5.91
CA VAL A 189 -0.79 -20.61 4.51
C VAL A 189 0.07 -21.72 3.90
N GLN A 190 -0.60 -22.70 3.30
CA GLN A 190 0.03 -23.73 2.50
C GLN A 190 0.24 -23.28 1.07
N ALA A 191 -0.78 -22.67 0.47
CA ALA A 191 -0.73 -22.22 -0.92
C ALA A 191 -1.66 -21.05 -1.18
N TRP A 192 -1.29 -20.23 -2.17
CA TRP A 192 -2.14 -19.27 -2.85
C TRP A 192 -2.43 -19.73 -4.26
N GLN A 193 -3.67 -19.52 -4.71
CA GLN A 193 -4.07 -19.76 -6.09
C GLN A 193 -4.78 -18.52 -6.65
N VAL A 194 -4.55 -18.23 -7.92
CA VAL A 194 -5.25 -17.19 -8.69
C VAL A 194 -5.96 -17.86 -9.85
N ASN A 195 -7.29 -17.70 -9.92
CA ASN A 195 -8.14 -18.33 -10.94
C ASN A 195 -7.89 -19.85 -11.07
N GLY A 196 -7.70 -20.52 -9.92
CA GLY A 196 -7.44 -21.96 -9.84
C GLY A 196 -5.99 -22.39 -10.10
N SER A 197 -5.09 -21.48 -10.49
CA SER A 197 -3.68 -21.78 -10.70
C SER A 197 -2.86 -21.47 -9.46
N THR A 198 -2.02 -22.41 -9.00
CA THR A 198 -1.13 -22.19 -7.85
C THR A 198 -0.05 -21.16 -8.22
N VAL A 199 0.07 -20.11 -7.41
CA VAL A 199 1.01 -18.99 -7.60
C VAL A 199 2.06 -18.91 -6.50
N ALA A 200 1.78 -19.50 -5.35
CA ALA A 200 2.74 -19.68 -4.26
C ALA A 200 2.37 -20.94 -3.48
N GLU A 201 3.36 -21.75 -3.14
CA GLU A 201 3.19 -22.99 -2.39
C GLU A 201 4.32 -23.18 -1.38
N MET A 202 4.00 -23.77 -0.24
CA MET A 202 4.94 -24.11 0.81
C MET A 202 5.91 -25.22 0.33
N THR A 203 7.21 -25.00 0.56
CA THR A 203 8.26 -25.96 0.22
C THR A 203 9.10 -26.30 1.45
N ASP A 204 10.03 -27.25 1.32
CA ASP A 204 10.98 -27.56 2.39
C ASP A 204 11.92 -26.41 2.75
N THR A 205 12.01 -25.40 1.90
CA THR A 205 12.93 -24.26 2.07
C THR A 205 12.26 -22.94 2.32
N ALA A 206 10.95 -22.83 2.03
CA ALA A 206 10.23 -21.56 2.11
C ALA A 206 8.83 -21.70 2.69
N ASP A 207 8.42 -20.71 3.47
CA ASP A 207 7.06 -20.50 3.91
C ASP A 207 6.30 -19.61 2.92
N VAL A 208 4.98 -19.74 2.91
CA VAL A 208 4.10 -18.88 2.11
C VAL A 208 3.67 -17.69 2.97
N PRO A 209 3.80 -16.45 2.49
CA PRO A 209 3.34 -15.27 3.22
C PRO A 209 1.84 -15.28 3.48
N LEU A 210 1.41 -14.60 4.56
CA LEU A 210 -0.02 -14.38 4.87
C LEU A 210 -0.70 -13.42 3.90
N SER A 211 0.03 -12.76 3.02
CA SER A 211 -0.51 -11.85 2.00
C SER A 211 0.01 -12.19 0.62
N TYR A 212 -0.84 -11.98 -0.38
CA TYR A 212 -0.50 -12.12 -1.80
C TYR A 212 -1.08 -10.95 -2.59
N THR A 213 -0.30 -10.36 -3.49
CA THR A 213 -0.74 -9.24 -4.35
C THR A 213 -0.81 -9.70 -5.80
N VAL A 214 -2.00 -9.53 -6.40
CA VAL A 214 -2.19 -9.64 -7.84
C VAL A 214 -2.02 -8.25 -8.43
N GLN A 215 -1.04 -8.09 -9.30
CA GLN A 215 -0.75 -6.81 -9.96
C GLN A 215 -1.62 -6.62 -11.21
N ASN A 216 -1.97 -5.36 -11.48
CA ASN A 216 -2.64 -4.94 -12.71
C ASN A 216 -3.89 -5.79 -13.04
N VAL A 217 -4.84 -5.85 -12.10
CA VAL A 217 -6.08 -6.62 -12.26
C VAL A 217 -6.98 -5.95 -13.29
N THR A 218 -7.13 -6.58 -14.47
CA THR A 218 -7.93 -6.09 -15.61
C THR A 218 -9.10 -6.98 -15.96
N THR A 219 -9.18 -8.18 -15.36
CA THR A 219 -10.25 -9.15 -15.59
C THR A 219 -10.71 -9.75 -14.27
N LYS A 220 -11.90 -10.38 -14.27
CA LYS A 220 -12.41 -11.09 -13.10
C LYS A 220 -11.32 -11.94 -12.47
N THR A 221 -11.07 -11.73 -11.18
CA THR A 221 -10.00 -12.40 -10.43
C THR A 221 -10.56 -13.04 -9.17
N GLU A 222 -10.38 -14.34 -9.06
CA GLU A 222 -10.66 -15.11 -7.85
C GLU A 222 -9.34 -15.58 -7.23
N VAL A 223 -9.12 -15.27 -5.95
CA VAL A 223 -7.92 -15.69 -5.22
C VAL A 223 -8.33 -16.64 -4.11
N SER A 224 -7.65 -17.77 -3.98
CA SER A 224 -7.86 -18.66 -2.86
C SER A 224 -6.58 -18.87 -2.04
N ALA A 225 -6.75 -18.95 -0.72
CA ALA A 225 -5.71 -19.33 0.21
C ALA A 225 -6.08 -20.62 0.91
N THR A 226 -5.16 -21.58 0.96
CA THR A 226 -5.32 -22.80 1.74
C THR A 226 -4.59 -22.67 3.07
N LEU A 227 -5.34 -22.73 4.17
CA LEU A 227 -4.81 -22.70 5.54
C LEU A 227 -4.69 -24.13 6.08
N ILE A 228 -3.54 -24.41 6.69
CA ILE A 228 -3.25 -25.68 7.37
C ILE A 228 -2.72 -25.40 8.77
N GLU A 229 -2.85 -26.39 9.64
CA GLU A 229 -2.08 -26.38 10.89
C GLU A 229 -0.59 -26.46 10.58
N ARG A 230 0.23 -25.70 11.31
CA ARG A 230 1.68 -25.73 11.17
C ARG A 230 2.23 -27.14 11.37
N PRO A 231 2.85 -27.76 10.36
CA PRO A 231 3.35 -29.14 10.47
C PRO A 231 4.36 -29.31 11.59
N THR A 232 4.37 -30.49 12.21
CA THR A 232 5.39 -30.89 13.17
C THR A 232 6.36 -31.89 12.52
N TYR A 233 7.64 -31.67 12.73
CA TYR A 233 8.73 -32.47 12.16
C TYR A 233 9.51 -33.16 13.27
N THR A 234 9.91 -34.41 13.01
CA THR A 234 10.69 -35.23 13.91
C THR A 234 12.20 -35.10 13.61
N ILE A 235 13.00 -35.02 14.67
CA ILE A 235 14.46 -35.05 14.61
C ILE A 235 14.91 -36.40 15.07
N THR A 236 15.44 -37.19 14.15
CA THR A 236 15.97 -38.51 14.44
C THR A 236 17.49 -38.44 14.58
N VAL A 237 18.01 -38.80 15.75
CA VAL A 237 19.45 -38.79 16.00
C VAL A 237 19.96 -40.22 16.07
N THR A 238 21.06 -40.48 15.39
CA THR A 238 21.81 -41.78 15.44
C THR A 238 23.23 -41.52 15.86
N SER A 239 23.82 -42.51 16.51
CA SER A 239 25.22 -42.47 16.97
C SER A 239 25.99 -43.60 16.36
N GLU A 240 27.23 -43.34 15.95
CA GLU A 240 28.23 -44.33 15.53
C GLU A 240 29.46 -44.20 16.41
N GLY A 241 30.01 -45.35 16.82
CA GLY A 241 31.13 -45.38 17.77
C GLY A 241 30.67 -45.34 19.24
N SER A 242 31.60 -44.96 20.13
CA SER A 242 31.39 -45.06 21.59
C SER A 242 30.87 -43.74 22.17
N GLY A 243 29.59 -43.53 22.01
CA GLY A 243 28.86 -42.36 22.56
C GLY A 243 27.40 -42.43 22.26
N THR A 244 26.65 -41.49 22.79
CA THR A 244 25.23 -41.30 22.51
C THR A 244 24.96 -39.86 22.11
N ALA A 245 23.90 -39.63 21.32
CA ALA A 245 23.44 -38.29 21.03
C ALA A 245 21.90 -38.23 21.04
N SER A 246 21.38 -37.12 21.43
CA SER A 246 19.91 -36.88 21.51
C SER A 246 19.59 -35.47 21.09
N ALA A 247 18.37 -35.28 20.56
CA ALA A 247 17.80 -33.97 20.26
C ALA A 247 16.82 -33.54 21.35
N GLU A 248 16.89 -32.28 21.76
CA GLU A 248 15.90 -31.67 22.67
C GLU A 248 15.47 -30.29 22.14
N PRO A 249 14.20 -30.16 21.79
CA PRO A 249 13.17 -31.18 21.67
C PRO A 249 13.39 -32.13 20.47
N ALA A 250 12.87 -33.36 20.54
CA ALA A 250 12.98 -34.38 19.49
C ALA A 250 11.94 -34.17 18.36
N SER A 251 11.02 -33.24 18.52
CA SER A 251 10.10 -32.82 17.49
C SER A 251 9.79 -31.34 17.64
N VAL A 252 9.64 -30.63 16.51
CA VAL A 252 9.39 -29.21 16.48
C VAL A 252 8.35 -28.85 15.43
N LYS A 253 7.57 -27.80 15.66
CA LYS A 253 6.74 -27.21 14.61
C LYS A 253 7.62 -26.59 13.54
N ARG A 254 7.12 -26.52 12.32
CA ARG A 254 7.81 -25.89 11.18
C ARG A 254 8.38 -24.51 11.55
N GLY A 255 9.65 -24.29 11.18
CA GLY A 255 10.41 -23.09 11.55
C GLY A 255 11.00 -23.13 12.95
N GLY A 256 10.74 -24.19 13.72
CA GLY A 256 11.28 -24.36 15.05
C GLY A 256 12.75 -24.77 15.07
N SER A 257 13.30 -24.87 16.28
CA SER A 257 14.74 -25.19 16.52
C SER A 257 14.88 -26.32 17.52
N THR A 258 15.99 -27.04 17.42
CA THR A 258 16.38 -28.05 18.37
C THR A 258 17.90 -27.99 18.62
N THR A 259 18.31 -28.50 19.77
CA THR A 259 19.72 -28.70 20.09
C THR A 259 20.00 -30.17 20.20
N ILE A 260 20.96 -30.64 19.43
CA ILE A 260 21.48 -32.01 19.54
C ILE A 260 22.69 -31.98 20.49
N THR A 261 22.66 -32.86 21.49
CA THR A 261 23.73 -33.00 22.46
C THR A 261 24.38 -34.41 22.31
N ALA A 262 25.67 -34.45 22.13
CA ALA A 262 26.45 -35.66 22.06
C ALA A 262 27.17 -35.90 23.40
N VAL A 263 27.17 -37.15 23.85
CA VAL A 263 27.84 -37.55 25.09
C VAL A 263 28.76 -38.73 24.77
N PRO A 264 30.08 -38.53 24.72
CA PRO A 264 31.05 -39.63 24.63
C PRO A 264 30.90 -40.59 25.81
N SER A 265 31.08 -41.89 25.59
CA SER A 265 30.91 -42.93 26.64
C SER A 265 31.95 -42.84 27.75
N SER A 266 33.11 -42.26 27.48
CA SER A 266 34.18 -41.98 28.46
C SER A 266 35.09 -40.88 27.93
N ASN A 267 36.05 -40.46 28.76
CA ASN A 267 37.11 -39.50 28.37
C ASN A 267 38.06 -40.00 27.27
N SER A 268 38.01 -41.31 26.96
CA SER A 268 38.79 -41.92 25.88
C SER A 268 38.15 -41.79 24.50
N TYR A 269 37.01 -41.13 24.43
CA TYR A 269 36.29 -40.89 23.18
C TYR A 269 35.92 -39.41 23.04
N TYR A 270 35.78 -38.98 21.81
CA TYR A 270 35.34 -37.62 21.50
C TYR A 270 34.37 -37.65 20.32
N LEU A 271 33.53 -36.63 20.22
CA LEU A 271 32.72 -36.41 19.03
C LEU A 271 33.60 -35.93 17.89
N LYS A 272 33.69 -36.71 16.84
CA LYS A 272 34.50 -36.41 15.66
C LYS A 272 33.77 -35.47 14.68
N GLU A 273 32.56 -35.85 14.33
CA GLU A 273 31.82 -35.16 13.28
C GLU A 273 30.31 -35.36 13.40
N TRP A 274 29.61 -34.43 12.77
CA TRP A 274 28.17 -34.47 12.56
C TRP A 274 27.84 -34.62 11.08
N SER A 275 26.78 -35.34 10.72
CA SER A 275 26.13 -35.19 9.41
C SER A 275 24.63 -35.01 9.57
N VAL A 276 24.06 -34.13 8.74
CA VAL A 276 22.64 -33.79 8.77
C VAL A 276 22.01 -34.18 7.44
N ASN A 277 20.90 -34.95 7.50
CA ASN A 277 20.17 -35.45 6.33
C ASN A 277 21.03 -36.16 5.29
N GLY A 278 22.03 -36.92 5.75
CA GLY A 278 22.96 -37.65 4.87
C GLY A 278 23.90 -36.74 4.07
N GLY A 279 24.00 -35.47 4.40
CA GLY A 279 24.94 -34.52 3.81
C GLY A 279 26.38 -34.80 4.22
N ALA A 280 27.29 -33.96 3.70
CA ALA A 280 28.71 -34.07 4.04
C ALA A 280 28.93 -33.96 5.54
N ALA A 281 29.85 -34.82 6.05
CA ALA A 281 30.25 -34.77 7.46
C ALA A 281 30.96 -33.44 7.76
N GLN A 282 30.63 -32.86 8.90
CA GLN A 282 31.23 -31.63 9.41
C GLN A 282 32.00 -31.95 10.70
N ALA A 283 33.26 -31.56 10.78
CA ALA A 283 34.05 -31.73 12.00
C ALA A 283 33.35 -31.02 13.17
N ALA A 284 33.26 -31.74 14.29
CA ALA A 284 32.64 -31.19 15.48
C ALA A 284 33.53 -30.13 16.14
N SER A 285 33.00 -28.95 16.42
CA SER A 285 33.67 -27.91 17.22
C SER A 285 33.31 -27.99 18.71
N GLY A 286 32.45 -28.92 19.09
CA GLY A 286 31.97 -29.15 20.44
C GLY A 286 30.92 -30.26 20.46
N ASN A 287 30.36 -30.55 21.62
CA ASN A 287 29.43 -31.65 21.82
C ASN A 287 27.96 -31.25 21.56
N THR A 288 27.72 -30.08 21.06
CA THR A 288 26.34 -29.59 20.73
C THR A 288 26.26 -29.12 19.29
N LEU A 289 25.12 -29.39 18.67
CA LEU A 289 24.76 -28.89 17.35
C LEU A 289 23.35 -28.23 17.43
N ALA A 290 23.26 -26.94 17.15
CA ALA A 290 21.98 -26.24 17.05
C ALA A 290 21.48 -26.33 15.62
N LEU A 291 20.22 -26.75 15.44
CA LEU A 291 19.48 -26.69 14.18
C LEU A 291 18.31 -25.71 14.32
N THR A 292 18.21 -24.81 13.39
CA THR A 292 17.17 -23.80 13.34
C THR A 292 16.37 -23.90 12.05
N GLU A 293 15.21 -23.28 12.00
CA GLU A 293 14.39 -23.19 10.78
C GLU A 293 14.05 -24.57 10.19
N ILE A 294 13.68 -25.52 11.06
CA ILE A 294 13.38 -26.89 10.64
C ILE A 294 12.07 -26.92 9.86
N ARG A 295 12.12 -27.32 8.59
CA ARG A 295 10.98 -27.37 7.66
C ARG A 295 10.66 -28.74 7.10
N ARG A 296 11.36 -29.79 7.56
CA ARG A 296 11.15 -31.20 7.20
C ARG A 296 11.65 -32.12 8.29
N ASN A 297 11.25 -33.38 8.27
CA ASN A 297 11.88 -34.39 9.12
C ASN A 297 13.38 -34.39 8.90
N THR A 298 14.15 -34.38 9.99
CA THR A 298 15.61 -34.20 9.97
C THR A 298 16.26 -35.36 10.63
N THR A 299 17.29 -35.92 9.97
CA THR A 299 18.16 -36.96 10.56
C THR A 299 19.52 -36.35 10.88
N VAL A 300 20.05 -36.69 12.05
CA VAL A 300 21.41 -36.30 12.48
C VAL A 300 22.16 -37.55 12.86
N LYS A 301 23.37 -37.69 12.34
CA LYS A 301 24.30 -38.73 12.73
C LYS A 301 25.46 -38.10 13.44
N ALA A 302 25.74 -38.58 14.67
CA ALA A 302 26.93 -38.24 15.47
C ALA A 302 27.93 -39.35 15.35
N VAL A 303 29.17 -39.06 15.00
CA VAL A 303 30.26 -40.03 14.88
C VAL A 303 31.26 -39.77 15.99
N PHE A 304 31.52 -40.80 16.79
CA PHE A 304 32.50 -40.75 17.86
C PHE A 304 33.75 -41.54 17.47
N ASP A 305 34.91 -41.04 17.84
CA ASP A 305 36.22 -41.69 17.60
C ASP A 305 37.00 -41.78 18.89
N GLY A 306 37.96 -42.68 18.91
CA GLY A 306 38.83 -42.84 20.07
C GLY A 306 39.83 -41.69 20.21
N ALA A 307 39.95 -41.15 21.41
CA ALA A 307 40.94 -40.14 21.69
C ALA A 307 42.36 -40.82 21.68
N ILE A 308 43.24 -40.19 20.95
CA ILE A 308 44.64 -40.62 20.97
C ILE A 308 45.24 -40.09 22.27
N ASN A 309 45.75 -41.05 23.10
CA ASN A 309 46.48 -40.69 24.29
C ASN A 309 47.99 -40.54 23.94
N TYR A 310 48.52 -39.42 24.36
CA TYR A 310 49.96 -39.16 24.23
C TYR A 310 50.60 -39.22 25.62
N ASP A 311 51.66 -39.92 25.72
CA ASP A 311 52.55 -39.88 26.91
C ASP A 311 53.33 -38.57 26.83
N VAL A 312 53.08 -37.68 27.77
CA VAL A 312 53.84 -36.42 27.88
C VAL A 312 54.90 -36.62 28.97
N THR A 313 56.13 -36.71 28.57
CA THR A 313 57.28 -36.76 29.51
C THR A 313 57.73 -35.31 29.74
N LEU A 314 57.72 -34.91 30.98
CA LEU A 314 58.26 -33.60 31.38
C LEU A 314 59.76 -33.85 31.76
N ASP A 315 60.69 -33.38 30.92
CA ASP A 315 62.12 -33.36 31.22
C ASP A 315 62.53 -31.96 31.71
N VAL A 316 62.95 -31.86 32.93
CA VAL A 316 63.37 -30.59 33.57
C VAL A 316 64.89 -30.56 33.63
N GLN A 317 65.49 -29.77 32.76
CA GLN A 317 66.93 -29.56 32.74
C GLN A 317 67.33 -28.34 33.58
N GLY A 318 68.36 -28.49 34.39
CA GLY A 318 68.94 -27.37 35.13
C GLY A 318 68.22 -26.92 36.39
N ALA A 319 67.33 -27.77 36.92
CA ALA A 319 66.62 -27.43 38.16
C ALA A 319 67.49 -27.79 39.40
N ASP A 320 67.46 -26.91 40.39
CA ASP A 320 68.07 -27.16 41.69
C ASP A 320 67.32 -28.25 42.47
N THR A 321 68.04 -28.93 43.39
CA THR A 321 67.46 -29.98 44.23
C THR A 321 66.25 -29.40 45.03
N GLY A 322 65.06 -29.94 44.75
CA GLY A 322 63.82 -29.55 45.41
C GLY A 322 62.81 -28.81 44.51
N THR A 323 63.20 -28.53 43.26
CA THR A 323 62.24 -27.97 42.29
C THR A 323 61.24 -29.05 41.86
N THR A 324 59.96 -28.80 42.05
CA THR A 324 58.90 -29.67 41.57
C THR A 324 58.18 -28.97 40.41
N VAL A 325 58.08 -29.67 39.29
CA VAL A 325 57.27 -29.19 38.12
C VAL A 325 56.17 -30.22 37.87
N ALA A 326 54.99 -29.78 37.72
CA ALA A 326 53.84 -30.66 37.49
C ALA A 326 53.10 -30.24 36.22
N ALA A 327 52.68 -31.19 35.40
CA ALA A 327 51.79 -31.00 34.29
C ALA A 327 50.34 -31.24 34.77
N ALA A 328 49.43 -30.39 34.36
CA ALA A 328 48.00 -30.56 34.63
C ALA A 328 47.24 -30.61 33.33
N ALA A 329 46.39 -31.59 33.16
CA ALA A 329 45.38 -31.62 32.11
C ALA A 329 44.02 -31.34 32.73
N ASN A 330 43.31 -30.31 32.26
CA ASN A 330 42.00 -29.87 32.79
C ASN A 330 42.02 -29.66 34.33
N GLY A 331 43.07 -29.04 34.84
CA GLY A 331 43.22 -28.73 36.27
C GLY A 331 43.56 -29.92 37.19
N LYS A 332 43.84 -31.11 36.66
CA LYS A 332 44.30 -32.27 37.41
C LYS A 332 45.81 -32.47 37.21
N VAL A 333 46.52 -32.57 38.30
CA VAL A 333 48.01 -32.80 38.34
C VAL A 333 48.34 -34.24 38.03
N GLY A 334 49.23 -34.47 37.07
CA GLY A 334 49.72 -35.75 36.67
C GLY A 334 48.79 -36.55 35.75
N GLY A 335 49.35 -37.27 34.80
CA GLY A 335 48.65 -38.17 33.93
C GLY A 335 48.81 -37.88 32.43
N GLN A 336 48.17 -38.69 31.62
CA GLN A 336 48.16 -38.59 30.17
C GLN A 336 47.25 -37.43 29.74
N ALA A 337 47.67 -36.60 28.78
CA ALA A 337 46.85 -35.64 28.11
C ALA A 337 46.09 -36.32 26.96
N VAL A 338 44.82 -36.06 26.85
CA VAL A 338 43.96 -36.60 25.77
C VAL A 338 43.88 -35.59 24.63
N LEU A 339 44.10 -36.04 23.39
CA LEU A 339 44.01 -35.21 22.20
C LEU A 339 42.61 -34.57 22.07
N GLY A 340 42.56 -33.31 21.76
CA GLY A 340 41.31 -32.53 21.63
C GLY A 340 40.93 -31.72 22.86
N ARG A 341 41.77 -31.80 23.93
CA ARG A 341 41.62 -30.92 25.10
C ARG A 341 42.86 -30.04 25.23
N GLN A 342 42.70 -28.78 25.46
CA GLN A 342 43.80 -27.87 25.78
C GLN A 342 44.36 -28.25 27.16
N ILE A 343 45.66 -28.37 27.23
CA ILE A 343 46.40 -28.55 28.47
C ILE A 343 46.55 -27.22 29.17
#